data_166a7364aa65f04acb8614753888e193
#
_entry.id   166a7364aa65f04acb8614753888e193
#
_cell.length_a   1.000
_cell.length_b   1.000
_cell.length_c   1.000
_cell.angle_alpha   90.00
_cell.angle_beta   90.00
_cell.angle_gamma   90.00
#
_symmetry.space_group_name_H-M   'P 1'
#
loop_
_entity.id
_entity.type
_entity.pdbx_description
1 polymer ?
#
loop_
_entity_poly.entity_id
_entity_poly.type
_entity_poly.pdbx_seq_one_letter_code
_entity_poly.pdbx_strand_id
1 'polypeptide(L)'
;MPGLRDHSQRLITFARRMRTDPTDAEKKLWGLLRRGRLDGHRFRRQVPIAGFVVDFCCLSAGLGIEADGGQHGDERDKQYDQQRSEALLAKGIRIIRFSDYDILKYPDAVEEAIGRALAEQPPP
;
A
#
# COMPACT_ATOMS: atom_id res chain seq x y z
N MET A 1 2.76 4.72 -26.48
CA MET A 1 1.80 5.59 -25.76
C MET A 1 2.52 6.31 -24.64
N PRO A 2 2.66 7.62 -24.76
CA PRO A 2 3.45 8.40 -23.81
C PRO A 2 2.95 8.26 -22.35
N GLY A 3 1.66 8.27 -22.13
CA GLY A 3 1.11 8.21 -20.80
C GLY A 3 1.45 6.93 -20.05
N LEU A 4 1.42 5.79 -20.74
CA LEU A 4 1.77 4.51 -20.13
C LEU A 4 3.26 4.43 -19.82
N ARG A 5 4.10 4.97 -20.71
CA ARG A 5 5.53 4.97 -20.50
C ARG A 5 5.90 5.83 -19.29
N ASP A 6 5.30 7.01 -19.18
CA ASP A 6 5.54 7.90 -18.06
C ASP A 6 5.10 7.25 -16.74
N HIS A 7 3.97 6.58 -16.75
CA HIS A 7 3.47 5.83 -15.60
C HIS A 7 4.46 4.78 -15.14
N SER A 8 4.97 3.98 -16.08
CA SER A 8 5.92 2.92 -15.75
C SER A 8 7.19 3.49 -15.12
N GLN A 9 7.69 4.60 -15.65
CA GLN A 9 8.90 5.22 -15.12
C GLN A 9 8.64 5.80 -13.73
N ARG A 10 7.48 6.40 -13.51
CA ARG A 10 7.12 6.94 -12.19
C ARG A 10 7.04 5.83 -11.15
N LEU A 11 6.47 4.70 -11.50
CA LEU A 11 6.38 3.55 -10.61
C LEU A 11 7.74 2.97 -10.27
N ILE A 12 8.62 2.86 -11.26
CA ILE A 12 9.97 2.37 -11.04
C ILE A 12 10.73 3.32 -10.11
N THR A 13 10.64 4.61 -10.36
CA THR A 13 11.30 5.62 -9.53
C THR A 13 10.77 5.58 -8.11
N PHE A 14 9.47 5.46 -7.94
CA PHE A 14 8.84 5.37 -6.64
C PHE A 14 9.33 4.13 -5.87
N ALA A 15 9.35 2.99 -6.52
CA ALA A 15 9.80 1.75 -5.91
C ALA A 15 11.27 1.82 -5.48
N ARG A 16 12.13 2.43 -6.32
CA ARG A 16 13.53 2.63 -5.97
C ARG A 16 13.67 3.53 -4.75
N ARG A 17 12.89 4.61 -4.70
CA ARG A 17 12.93 5.52 -3.58
C ARG A 17 12.55 4.83 -2.28
N MET A 18 11.51 4.02 -2.30
CA MET A 18 11.11 3.26 -1.13
C MET A 18 12.20 2.31 -0.63
N ARG A 19 12.91 1.67 -1.55
CA ARG A 19 13.98 0.74 -1.17
C ARG A 19 15.21 1.44 -0.63
N THR A 20 15.57 2.58 -1.21
CA THR A 20 16.81 3.27 -0.87
C THR A 20 16.63 4.35 0.19
N ASP A 21 15.45 4.94 0.27
CA ASP A 21 15.19 6.08 1.15
C ASP A 21 13.74 6.07 1.62
N PRO A 22 13.34 5.07 2.41
CA PRO A 22 11.98 5.03 2.93
C PRO A 22 11.76 6.13 3.95
N THR A 23 10.54 6.68 3.98
CA THR A 23 10.17 7.67 4.98
C THR A 23 10.09 7.04 6.36
N ASP A 24 10.06 7.88 7.41
CA ASP A 24 9.92 7.38 8.78
C ASP A 24 8.61 6.61 8.95
N ALA A 25 7.53 7.10 8.33
CA ALA A 25 6.24 6.42 8.40
C ALA A 25 6.31 5.04 7.74
N GLU A 26 6.96 4.95 6.59
CA GLU A 26 7.12 3.68 5.90
C GLU A 26 7.95 2.69 6.71
N LYS A 27 9.02 3.17 7.35
CA LYS A 27 9.84 2.33 8.24
C LYS A 27 9.03 1.81 9.42
N LYS A 28 8.24 2.70 10.02
CA LYS A 28 7.40 2.32 11.15
C LYS A 28 6.36 1.29 10.74
N LEU A 29 5.71 1.52 9.62
CA LEU A 29 4.69 0.60 9.11
C LEU A 29 5.30 -0.77 8.80
N TRP A 30 6.45 -0.79 8.14
CA TRP A 30 7.15 -2.05 7.87
C TRP A 30 7.48 -2.80 9.16
N GLY A 31 7.90 -2.08 10.19
CA GLY A 31 8.17 -2.68 11.50
C GLY A 31 6.97 -3.37 12.10
N LEU A 32 5.77 -2.82 11.89
CA LEU A 32 4.54 -3.44 12.37
C LEU A 32 4.19 -4.68 11.56
N LEU A 33 4.44 -4.65 10.26
CA LEU A 33 4.01 -5.72 9.35
C LEU A 33 4.96 -6.91 9.31
N ARG A 34 6.28 -6.66 9.43
CA ARG A 34 7.29 -7.69 9.21
C ARG A 34 7.41 -8.70 10.35
N ARG A 35 6.92 -8.36 11.53
CA ARG A 35 7.14 -9.16 12.73
C ARG A 35 6.16 -10.31 12.92
N GLY A 36 5.25 -10.51 11.98
CA GLY A 36 4.26 -11.57 12.09
C GLY A 36 3.30 -11.39 13.24
N ARG A 37 3.17 -10.17 13.77
CA ARG A 37 2.24 -9.87 14.86
C ARG A 37 0.78 -9.94 14.44
N LEU A 38 0.55 -10.05 13.14
CA LEU A 38 -0.79 -10.03 12.57
C LEU A 38 -1.19 -11.44 12.16
N ASP A 39 -1.27 -12.32 13.13
CA ASP A 39 -1.76 -13.70 12.98
C ASP A 39 -1.02 -14.50 11.89
N GLY A 40 0.28 -14.29 11.79
CA GLY A 40 1.10 -15.03 10.84
C GLY A 40 0.99 -14.60 9.39
N HIS A 41 0.25 -13.53 9.11
CA HIS A 41 0.18 -12.99 7.76
C HIS A 41 1.50 -12.36 7.36
N ARG A 42 1.99 -12.73 6.19
CA ARG A 42 3.27 -12.24 5.70
C ARG A 42 3.05 -11.13 4.69
N PHE A 43 3.69 -10.00 4.95
CA PHE A 43 3.68 -8.85 4.04
C PHE A 43 5.00 -8.73 3.33
N ARG A 44 4.95 -8.30 2.07
CA ARG A 44 6.12 -7.96 1.28
C ARG A 44 6.05 -6.48 0.93
N ARG A 45 7.22 -5.89 0.70
CA ARG A 45 7.33 -4.50 0.30
C ARG A 45 7.37 -4.38 -1.22
N GLN A 46 6.78 -3.30 -1.72
CA GLN A 46 6.92 -2.89 -3.12
C GLN A 46 6.56 -4.00 -4.08
N VAL A 47 5.33 -4.44 -3.97
CA VAL A 47 4.84 -5.58 -4.74
C VAL A 47 4.21 -5.07 -6.04
N PRO A 48 4.73 -5.47 -7.21
CA PRO A 48 4.11 -5.08 -8.47
C PRO A 48 2.88 -5.91 -8.76
N ILE A 49 1.76 -5.24 -9.00
CA ILE A 49 0.49 -5.89 -9.31
C ILE A 49 -0.22 -5.06 -10.36
N ALA A 50 -0.63 -5.68 -11.46
CA ALA A 50 -1.41 -5.05 -12.52
C ALA A 50 -0.74 -3.76 -13.07
N GLY A 51 0.58 -3.73 -13.11
CA GLY A 51 1.34 -2.57 -13.59
C GLY A 51 1.52 -1.46 -12.56
N PHE A 52 1.08 -1.69 -11.32
CA PHE A 52 1.26 -0.75 -10.22
C PHE A 52 2.16 -1.35 -9.15
N VAL A 53 2.72 -0.50 -8.30
CA VAL A 53 3.50 -0.96 -7.16
C VAL A 53 2.72 -0.67 -5.89
N VAL A 54 2.49 -1.71 -5.10
CA VAL A 54 1.80 -1.61 -3.80
C VAL A 54 2.87 -1.55 -2.71
N ASP A 55 2.76 -0.58 -1.81
CA ASP A 55 3.79 -0.35 -0.79
C ASP A 55 4.06 -1.59 0.05
N PHE A 56 3.03 -2.17 0.61
CA PHE A 56 3.11 -3.39 1.41
C PHE A 56 1.91 -4.26 1.05
N CYS A 57 2.14 -5.54 0.83
CA CYS A 57 1.06 -6.42 0.39
C CYS A 57 1.19 -7.81 0.98
N CYS A 58 0.07 -8.31 1.49
CA CYS A 58 -0.10 -9.71 1.85
C CYS A 58 -0.95 -10.36 0.78
N LEU A 59 -0.30 -11.08 -0.14
CA LEU A 59 -1.01 -11.66 -1.29
C LEU A 59 -2.04 -12.69 -0.87
N SER A 60 -1.74 -13.50 0.14
CA SER A 60 -2.66 -14.54 0.59
C SER A 60 -3.94 -13.96 1.18
N ALA A 61 -3.86 -12.78 1.79
CA ALA A 61 -5.04 -12.13 2.36
C ALA A 61 -5.70 -11.15 1.40
N GLY A 62 -5.06 -10.88 0.26
CA GLY A 62 -5.58 -9.90 -0.69
C GLY A 62 -5.62 -8.48 -0.12
N LEU A 63 -4.62 -8.11 0.66
CA LEU A 63 -4.62 -6.83 1.36
C LEU A 63 -3.32 -6.08 1.11
N GLY A 64 -3.46 -4.85 0.58
CA GLY A 64 -2.35 -3.92 0.44
C GLY A 64 -2.48 -2.77 1.42
N ILE A 65 -1.36 -2.34 1.97
CA ILE A 65 -1.30 -1.24 2.92
C ILE A 65 -0.38 -0.18 2.35
N GLU A 66 -0.79 1.08 2.43
CA GLU A 66 0.00 2.19 1.91
C GLU A 66 0.07 3.33 2.90
N ALA A 67 1.25 3.95 2.96
CA ALA A 67 1.44 5.16 3.74
C ALA A 67 1.17 6.35 2.83
N ASP A 68 0.35 7.29 3.31
CA ASP A 68 -0.06 8.46 2.54
C ASP A 68 0.53 9.72 3.16
N GLY A 69 1.36 10.43 2.39
CA GLY A 69 1.97 11.67 2.84
C GLY A 69 1.04 12.87 2.85
N GLY A 70 -0.23 12.70 2.50
CA GLY A 70 -1.19 13.78 2.55
C GLY A 70 -1.25 14.67 1.32
N GLN A 71 -0.53 14.33 0.30
CA GLN A 71 -0.53 15.08 -0.96
C GLN A 71 -1.72 14.62 -1.80
N HIS A 72 -2.76 15.41 -1.79
CA HIS A 72 -3.93 15.13 -2.61
C HIS A 72 -3.89 16.01 -3.82
N GLY A 73 -3.79 15.40 -4.97
CA GLY A 73 -3.72 16.11 -6.21
C GLY A 73 -5.07 16.54 -6.73
N ASP A 74 -5.06 16.95 -7.97
CA ASP A 74 -6.22 17.42 -8.70
C ASP A 74 -7.08 16.23 -9.20
N GLU A 75 -8.00 16.52 -10.10
CA GLU A 75 -8.89 15.52 -10.68
C GLU A 75 -8.14 14.38 -11.38
N ARG A 76 -6.99 14.68 -11.98
CA ARG A 76 -6.21 13.62 -12.64
C ARG A 76 -5.71 12.60 -11.65
N ASP A 77 -5.22 13.07 -10.49
CA ASP A 77 -4.73 12.17 -9.46
C ASP A 77 -5.86 11.33 -8.89
N LYS A 78 -7.04 11.92 -8.73
CA LYS A 78 -8.22 11.17 -8.29
C LYS A 78 -8.64 10.11 -9.28
N GLN A 79 -8.64 10.44 -10.58
CA GLN A 79 -8.99 9.49 -11.63
C GLN A 79 -7.97 8.35 -11.69
N TYR A 80 -6.69 8.70 -11.58
CA TYR A 80 -5.63 7.70 -11.56
C TYR A 80 -5.78 6.78 -10.36
N ASP A 81 -6.03 7.32 -9.18
CA ASP A 81 -6.21 6.54 -7.97
C ASP A 81 -7.39 5.59 -8.09
N GLN A 82 -8.48 6.05 -8.69
CA GLN A 82 -9.66 5.22 -8.90
C GLN A 82 -9.37 4.07 -9.86
N GLN A 83 -8.70 4.35 -10.97
CA GLN A 83 -8.32 3.33 -11.94
C GLN A 83 -7.39 2.30 -11.31
N ARG A 84 -6.44 2.77 -10.51
CA ARG A 84 -5.51 1.93 -9.80
C ARG A 84 -6.25 1.01 -8.83
N SER A 85 -7.13 1.57 -8.02
CA SER A 85 -7.91 0.81 -7.05
C SER A 85 -8.75 -0.27 -7.73
N GLU A 86 -9.39 0.06 -8.83
CA GLU A 86 -10.20 -0.89 -9.58
C GLU A 86 -9.36 -2.01 -10.17
N ALA A 87 -8.18 -1.68 -10.72
CA ALA A 87 -7.29 -2.67 -11.30
C ALA A 87 -6.76 -3.63 -10.24
N LEU A 88 -6.41 -3.11 -9.07
CA LEU A 88 -5.92 -3.92 -7.97
C LEU A 88 -7.03 -4.80 -7.40
N LEU A 89 -8.23 -4.26 -7.26
CA LEU A 89 -9.38 -5.03 -6.78
C LEU A 89 -9.72 -6.16 -7.74
N ALA A 90 -9.59 -5.93 -9.05
CA ALA A 90 -9.79 -6.98 -10.05
C ALA A 90 -8.80 -8.13 -9.88
N LYS A 91 -7.64 -7.88 -9.27
CA LYS A 91 -6.65 -8.90 -8.93
C LYS A 91 -6.83 -9.44 -7.52
N GLY A 92 -7.91 -9.08 -6.85
CA GLY A 92 -8.21 -9.55 -5.50
C GLY A 92 -7.48 -8.81 -4.40
N ILE A 93 -6.96 -7.61 -4.67
CA ILE A 93 -6.21 -6.83 -3.69
C ILE A 93 -7.01 -5.60 -3.27
N ARG A 94 -7.34 -5.51 -1.98
CA ARG A 94 -7.92 -4.31 -1.38
C ARG A 94 -6.79 -3.44 -0.86
N ILE A 95 -6.90 -2.12 -1.03
CA ILE A 95 -5.90 -1.20 -0.52
C ILE A 95 -6.48 -0.41 0.65
N ILE A 96 -5.72 -0.36 1.75
CA ILE A 96 -6.03 0.50 2.88
C ILE A 96 -4.88 1.48 3.04
N ARG A 97 -5.20 2.76 3.13
CA ARG A 97 -4.21 3.81 3.30
C ARG A 97 -4.31 4.40 4.70
N PHE A 98 -3.14 4.64 5.28
CA PHE A 98 -3.03 5.35 6.54
C PHE A 98 -2.18 6.59 6.31
N SER A 99 -2.56 7.70 6.94
CA SER A 99 -1.74 8.90 6.86
C SER A 99 -0.41 8.67 7.57
N ASP A 100 0.63 9.35 7.12
CA ASP A 100 1.93 9.31 7.79
C ASP A 100 1.79 9.73 9.25
N TYR A 101 0.96 10.73 9.51
CA TYR A 101 0.69 11.21 10.86
C TYR A 101 0.15 10.10 11.76
N ASP A 102 -0.85 9.38 11.29
CA ASP A 102 -1.45 8.30 12.08
C ASP A 102 -0.47 7.15 12.33
N ILE A 103 0.33 6.82 11.33
CA ILE A 103 1.34 5.75 11.46
C ILE A 103 2.35 6.11 12.54
N LEU A 104 2.82 7.34 12.53
CA LEU A 104 3.86 7.77 13.46
C LEU A 104 3.31 8.04 14.86
N LYS A 105 2.12 8.61 14.95
CA LYS A 105 1.57 9.02 16.23
C LYS A 105 0.70 7.94 16.88
N TYR A 106 -0.03 7.18 16.08
CA TYR A 106 -0.97 6.17 16.59
C TYR A 106 -0.69 4.79 15.99
N PRO A 107 0.53 4.27 16.13
CA PRO A 107 0.88 2.98 15.51
C PRO A 107 0.04 1.81 16.02
N ASP A 108 -0.38 1.84 17.28
CA ASP A 108 -1.19 0.77 17.83
C ASP A 108 -2.58 0.73 17.19
N ALA A 109 -3.16 1.91 16.94
CA ALA A 109 -4.45 2.00 16.26
C ALA A 109 -4.35 1.54 14.81
N VAL A 110 -3.24 1.87 14.15
CA VAL A 110 -2.99 1.41 12.78
C VAL A 110 -2.85 -0.11 12.74
N GLU A 111 -2.07 -0.69 13.66
CA GLU A 111 -1.91 -2.14 13.74
C GLU A 111 -3.24 -2.83 13.99
N GLU A 112 -4.05 -2.29 14.88
CA GLU A 112 -5.37 -2.85 15.17
C GLU A 112 -6.28 -2.81 13.93
N ALA A 113 -6.28 -1.70 13.21
CA ALA A 113 -7.08 -1.57 11.99
C ALA A 113 -6.65 -2.58 10.93
N ILE A 114 -5.34 -2.80 10.79
CA ILE A 114 -4.84 -3.81 9.85
C ILE A 114 -5.28 -5.21 10.28
N GLY A 115 -5.19 -5.50 11.57
CA GLY A 115 -5.63 -6.79 12.09
C GLY A 115 -7.09 -7.06 11.81
N ARG A 116 -7.95 -6.05 11.96
CA ARG A 116 -9.37 -6.17 11.63
C ARG A 116 -9.58 -6.43 10.15
N ALA A 117 -8.84 -5.72 9.30
CA ALA A 117 -8.94 -5.90 7.86
C ALA A 117 -8.54 -7.32 7.44
N LEU A 118 -7.51 -7.87 8.09
CA LEU A 118 -7.08 -9.24 7.83
C LEU A 118 -8.14 -10.26 8.26
N ALA A 119 -8.86 -9.97 9.34
CA ALA A 119 -9.94 -10.83 9.83
C ALA A 119 -11.18 -10.76 8.94
N GLU A 120 -11.39 -9.66 8.25
CA GLU A 120 -12.52 -9.44 7.37
C GLU A 120 -12.22 -9.90 5.95
N GLN A 121 -11.79 -11.14 5.80
CA GLN A 121 -11.49 -11.64 4.46
C GLN A 121 -12.77 -11.74 3.65
N PRO A 122 -12.72 -11.32 2.37
CA PRO A 122 -13.90 -11.48 1.52
C PRO A 122 -14.21 -12.95 1.33
N PRO A 123 -15.48 -13.31 1.13
CA PRO A 123 -15.83 -14.71 0.87
C PRO A 123 -15.16 -15.19 -0.41
N PRO A 124 -14.87 -16.47 -0.50
CA PRO A 124 -14.21 -17.05 -1.67
C PRO A 124 -15.03 -16.90 -2.94
#